data_28a36e8915053f31c7cc7363908c57f3
#
_entry.id   28a36e8915053f31c7cc7363908c57f3
#
_cell.length_a   1.000
_cell.length_b   1.000
_cell.length_c   1.000
_cell.angle_alpha   90.00
_cell.angle_beta   90.00
_cell.angle_gamma   90.00
#
_symmetry.space_group_name_H-M   'P 1'
#
loop_
_entity.id
_entity.type
_entity.pdbx_description
1 polymer ?
#
loop_
_entity_poly.entity_id
_entity_poly.type
_entity_poly.pdbx_seq_one_letter_code
_entity_poly.pdbx_strand_id
1 'polypeptide(L)'
;PLVGLLTGFKWLKEMREGHKWLMTVPIDSPFFPTNIVDKFFLNLQGEKVIVAKSNNRVHPVFALWSVDLLEPLMFSIDKKVRKIDEFTKKFKMKVVNFPIIDYDPFFNINNEDDLFKAREIHHSIKIPGE
;
A
#
# COMPACT_ATOMS: atom_id res chain seq x y z
N PRO A 1 -7.98 -10.17 1.84
CA PRO A 1 -7.09 -9.02 2.13
C PRO A 1 -6.84 -8.76 3.61
N LEU A 2 -7.88 -8.75 4.45
CA LEU A 2 -7.70 -8.50 5.89
C LEU A 2 -6.95 -9.63 6.60
N VAL A 3 -7.14 -10.87 6.17
CA VAL A 3 -6.41 -12.02 6.73
C VAL A 3 -4.92 -11.91 6.43
N GLY A 4 -4.56 -11.47 5.22
CA GLY A 4 -3.16 -11.23 4.85
C GLY A 4 -2.53 -10.13 5.70
N LEU A 5 -3.25 -9.04 5.94
CA LEU A 5 -2.81 -7.96 6.80
C LEU A 5 -2.61 -8.45 8.25
N LEU A 6 -3.55 -9.24 8.77
CA LEU A 6 -3.45 -9.84 10.09
C LEU A 6 -2.21 -10.74 10.21
N THR A 7 -1.97 -11.58 9.21
CA THR A 7 -0.79 -12.46 9.16
C THR A 7 0.48 -11.64 9.21
N GLY A 8 0.56 -10.54 8.45
CA GLY A 8 1.71 -9.64 8.45
C GLY A 8 1.94 -9.00 9.82
N PHE A 9 0.90 -8.52 10.49
CA PHE A 9 1.01 -7.93 11.81
C PHE A 9 1.48 -8.95 12.87
N LYS A 10 0.94 -10.17 12.83
CA LYS A 10 1.37 -11.22 13.75
C LYS A 10 2.83 -11.59 13.55
N TRP A 11 3.25 -11.73 12.30
CA TRP A 11 4.65 -11.99 11.97
C TRP A 11 5.55 -10.87 12.47
N LEU A 12 5.16 -9.61 12.25
CA LEU A 12 5.93 -8.44 12.66
C LEU A 12 6.09 -8.42 14.19
N LYS A 13 5.02 -8.69 14.92
CA LYS A 13 5.03 -8.70 16.39
C LYS A 13 5.92 -9.82 16.96
N GLU A 14 5.89 -11.01 16.35
CA GLU A 14 6.63 -12.17 16.83
C GLU A 14 8.10 -12.17 16.41
N MET A 15 8.37 -11.79 15.15
CA MET A 15 9.69 -11.96 14.54
C MET A 15 10.51 -10.68 14.47
N ARG A 16 9.86 -9.53 14.56
CA ARG A 16 10.50 -8.21 14.43
C ARG A 16 10.05 -7.28 15.55
N GLU A 17 10.24 -7.71 16.78
CA GLU A 17 9.92 -6.90 17.94
C GLU A 17 10.56 -5.51 17.85
N GLY A 18 9.80 -4.48 18.18
CA GLY A 18 10.24 -3.09 18.04
C GLY A 18 9.88 -2.40 16.74
N HIS A 19 9.50 -3.13 15.70
CA HIS A 19 8.97 -2.54 14.47
C HIS A 19 7.50 -2.15 14.67
N LYS A 20 7.12 -0.95 14.24
CA LYS A 20 5.81 -0.36 14.54
C LYS A 20 4.92 -0.19 13.31
N TRP A 21 5.44 -0.42 12.12
CA TRP A 21 4.74 -0.18 10.87
C TRP A 21 4.88 -1.35 9.92
N LEU A 22 3.79 -1.63 9.19
CA LEU A 22 3.75 -2.64 8.14
C LEU A 22 3.38 -1.96 6.83
N MET A 23 4.19 -2.16 5.79
CA MET A 23 3.89 -1.68 4.44
C MET A 23 3.27 -2.81 3.62
N THR A 24 2.15 -2.52 2.95
CA THR A 24 1.54 -3.45 1.99
C THR A 24 1.69 -2.91 0.58
N VAL A 25 1.96 -3.80 -0.36
CA VAL A 25 2.02 -3.51 -1.79
C VAL A 25 1.42 -4.68 -2.55
N PRO A 26 0.68 -4.44 -3.66
CA PRO A 26 0.23 -5.52 -4.52
C PRO A 26 1.36 -6.02 -5.40
N ILE A 27 1.34 -7.31 -5.72
CA ILE A 27 2.38 -7.95 -6.55
C ILE A 27 2.24 -7.61 -8.04
N ASP A 28 1.10 -7.09 -8.46
CA ASP A 28 0.77 -6.77 -9.86
C ASP A 28 0.99 -5.31 -10.23
N SER A 29 1.69 -4.55 -9.39
CA SER A 29 2.02 -3.14 -9.63
C SER A 29 3.53 -2.95 -9.60
N PRO A 30 4.24 -3.23 -10.72
CA PRO A 30 5.70 -3.34 -10.73
C PRO A 30 6.44 -2.00 -10.67
N PHE A 31 5.78 -0.87 -10.94
CA PHE A 31 6.43 0.42 -11.10
C PHE A 31 6.10 1.43 -10.00
N PHE A 32 5.67 0.97 -8.83
CA PHE A 32 5.38 1.89 -7.73
C PHE A 32 6.65 2.66 -7.33
N PRO A 33 6.50 3.89 -6.79
CA PRO A 33 7.66 4.73 -6.46
C PRO A 33 8.56 4.09 -5.40
N THR A 34 9.87 4.08 -5.61
CA THR A 34 10.84 3.53 -4.66
C THR A 34 10.91 4.34 -3.36
N ASN A 35 10.49 5.60 -3.39
CA ASN A 35 10.46 6.50 -2.23
C ASN A 35 9.10 6.55 -1.52
N ILE A 36 8.22 5.58 -1.80
CA ILE A 36 6.85 5.59 -1.27
C ILE A 36 6.81 5.63 0.27
N VAL A 37 7.65 4.85 0.92
CA VAL A 37 7.69 4.79 2.40
C VAL A 37 8.16 6.12 2.97
N ASP A 38 9.21 6.70 2.42
CA ASP A 38 9.73 8.00 2.87
C ASP A 38 8.68 9.10 2.71
N LYS A 39 8.00 9.12 1.58
CA LYS A 39 6.94 10.10 1.32
C LYS A 39 5.77 9.92 2.28
N PHE A 40 5.42 8.69 2.63
CA PHE A 40 4.40 8.41 3.63
C PHE A 40 4.78 8.97 5.00
N PHE A 41 5.99 8.68 5.48
CA PHE A 41 6.44 9.18 6.79
C PHE A 41 6.55 10.71 6.84
N LEU A 42 6.96 11.36 5.75
CA LEU A 42 7.02 12.82 5.69
C LEU A 42 5.64 13.49 5.83
N ASN A 43 4.58 12.79 5.45
CA ASN A 43 3.22 13.31 5.50
C ASN A 43 2.41 12.84 6.71
N LEU A 44 2.96 11.94 7.52
CA LEU A 44 2.27 11.36 8.65
C LEU A 44 2.12 12.37 9.79
N GLN A 45 0.90 12.52 10.31
CA GLN A 45 0.55 13.47 11.37
C GLN A 45 -0.25 12.79 12.49
N GLY A 46 0.19 11.60 12.91
CA GLY A 46 -0.45 10.83 13.98
C GLY A 46 -1.51 9.85 13.53
N GLU A 47 -1.79 9.75 12.24
CA GLU A 47 -2.70 8.74 11.70
C GLU A 47 -2.11 7.33 11.87
N LYS A 48 -2.98 6.31 11.95
CA LYS A 48 -2.58 4.92 12.04
C LYS A 48 -2.56 4.20 10.71
N VAL A 49 -3.11 4.82 9.67
CA VAL A 49 -3.12 4.33 8.28
C VAL A 49 -2.77 5.47 7.36
N ILE A 50 -1.88 5.22 6.41
CA ILE A 50 -1.57 6.16 5.34
C ILE A 50 -1.56 5.42 4.01
N VAL A 51 -2.27 5.94 3.00
CA VAL A 51 -2.48 5.29 1.72
C VAL A 51 -2.09 6.18 0.57
N ALA A 52 -1.74 5.55 -0.55
CA ALA A 52 -1.41 6.25 -1.79
C ALA A 52 -2.68 6.60 -2.58
N LYS A 53 -2.59 7.72 -3.30
CA LYS A 53 -3.59 8.16 -4.27
C LYS A 53 -2.86 8.59 -5.53
N SER A 54 -3.39 8.23 -6.68
CA SER A 54 -2.96 8.73 -7.99
C SER A 54 -4.16 8.77 -8.92
N ASN A 55 -4.16 9.72 -9.87
CA ASN A 55 -5.24 9.86 -10.84
C ASN A 55 -6.64 9.91 -10.20
N ASN A 56 -6.78 10.66 -9.11
CA ASN A 56 -8.01 10.78 -8.32
C ASN A 56 -8.55 9.46 -7.75
N ARG A 57 -7.71 8.44 -7.68
CA ARG A 57 -8.07 7.13 -7.14
C ARG A 57 -7.19 6.77 -5.95
N VAL A 58 -7.82 6.40 -4.84
CA VAL A 58 -7.12 5.86 -3.67
C VAL A 58 -6.78 4.40 -3.93
N HIS A 59 -5.57 4.00 -3.54
CA HIS A 59 -5.07 2.63 -3.69
C HIS A 59 -4.91 1.98 -2.31
N PRO A 60 -5.98 1.35 -1.75
CA PRO A 60 -5.96 0.91 -0.35
C PRO A 60 -4.94 -0.17 -0.03
N VAL A 61 -4.44 -0.88 -1.05
CA VAL A 61 -3.40 -1.90 -0.86
C VAL A 61 -2.00 -1.29 -0.80
N PHE A 62 -1.79 -0.09 -1.36
CA PHE A 62 -0.55 0.68 -1.20
C PHE A 62 -0.64 1.51 0.07
N ALA A 63 -0.37 0.90 1.20
CA ALA A 63 -0.60 1.54 2.48
C ALA A 63 0.46 1.18 3.51
N LEU A 64 0.63 2.09 4.45
CA LEU A 64 1.44 1.89 5.64
C LEU A 64 0.50 1.80 6.84
N TRP A 65 0.63 0.76 7.64
CA TRP A 65 -0.28 0.41 8.72
C TRP A 65 0.46 0.39 10.05
N SER A 66 -0.06 1.10 11.05
CA SER A 66 0.47 1.00 12.40
C SER A 66 0.14 -0.36 13.01
N VAL A 67 1.08 -0.96 13.76
CA VAL A 67 0.83 -2.20 14.51
C VAL A 67 -0.22 -2.03 15.60
N ASP A 68 -0.52 -0.81 16.01
CA ASP A 68 -1.62 -0.52 16.94
C ASP A 68 -2.99 -0.94 16.40
N LEU A 69 -3.07 -1.18 15.08
CA LEU A 69 -4.30 -1.66 14.44
C LEU A 69 -4.51 -3.17 14.58
N LEU A 70 -3.57 -3.92 15.16
CA LEU A 70 -3.68 -5.37 15.26
C LEU A 70 -4.95 -5.80 16.00
N GLU A 71 -5.21 -5.25 17.18
CA GLU A 71 -6.41 -5.61 17.96
C GLU A 71 -7.71 -5.17 17.28
N PRO A 72 -7.84 -3.91 16.79
CA PRO A 72 -9.02 -3.53 16.00
C PRO A 72 -9.23 -4.41 14.77
N LEU A 73 -8.16 -4.85 14.11
CA LEU A 73 -8.25 -5.73 12.95
C LEU A 73 -8.78 -7.10 13.34
N MET A 74 -8.29 -7.70 14.41
CA MET A 74 -8.78 -8.97 14.93
C MET A 74 -10.26 -8.88 15.27
N PHE A 75 -10.68 -7.81 15.92
CA PHE A 75 -12.10 -7.57 16.24
C PHE A 75 -12.95 -7.49 14.97
N SER A 76 -12.49 -6.76 13.95
CA SER A 76 -13.21 -6.62 12.69
C SER A 76 -13.36 -7.95 11.95
N ILE A 77 -12.32 -8.78 11.95
CA ILE A 77 -12.36 -10.13 11.34
C ILE A 77 -13.36 -11.02 12.08
N ASP A 78 -13.39 -10.97 13.41
CA ASP A 78 -14.35 -11.71 14.21
C ASP A 78 -15.80 -11.28 13.92
N LYS A 79 -16.00 -10.02 13.55
CA LYS A 79 -17.30 -9.49 13.11
C LYS A 79 -17.57 -9.75 11.61
N LYS A 80 -16.78 -10.61 10.97
CA LYS A 80 -16.92 -10.99 9.56
C LYS A 80 -16.69 -9.88 8.55
N VAL A 81 -16.01 -8.83 8.93
CA VAL A 81 -15.52 -7.81 8.00
C VAL A 81 -14.43 -8.44 7.12
N ARG A 82 -14.53 -8.28 5.80
CA ARG A 82 -13.62 -8.91 4.83
C ARG A 82 -12.87 -7.91 3.98
N LYS A 83 -13.45 -6.73 3.74
CA LYS A 83 -12.89 -5.73 2.85
C LYS A 83 -12.05 -4.72 3.61
N ILE A 84 -10.91 -4.35 3.03
CA ILE A 84 -10.02 -3.32 3.56
C ILE A 84 -10.78 -1.99 3.74
N ASP A 85 -11.60 -1.60 2.78
CA ASP A 85 -12.37 -0.35 2.82
C ASP A 85 -13.29 -0.27 4.02
N GLU A 86 -13.96 -1.37 4.36
CA GLU A 86 -14.85 -1.42 5.52
C GLU A 86 -14.06 -1.29 6.82
N PHE A 87 -12.89 -1.89 6.89
CA PHE A 87 -12.02 -1.77 8.06
C PHE A 87 -11.50 -0.35 8.22
N THR A 88 -10.99 0.25 7.14
CA THR A 88 -10.35 1.56 7.20
C THR A 88 -11.30 2.70 7.45
N LYS A 89 -12.60 2.54 7.15
CA LYS A 89 -13.64 3.55 7.46
C LYS A 89 -13.70 3.92 8.94
N LYS A 90 -13.25 3.04 9.82
CA LYS A 90 -13.29 3.25 11.28
C LYS A 90 -12.17 4.15 11.78
N PHE A 91 -11.21 4.49 10.95
CA PHE A 91 -10.00 5.22 11.33
C PHE A 91 -9.81 6.44 10.45
N LYS A 92 -9.19 7.47 11.03
CA LYS A 92 -8.74 8.63 10.25
C LYS A 92 -7.55 8.17 9.39
N MET A 93 -7.73 8.20 8.09
CA MET A 93 -6.75 7.75 7.12
C MET A 93 -6.08 8.96 6.49
N LYS A 94 -4.75 8.94 6.41
CA LYS A 94 -3.98 9.93 5.66
C LYS A 94 -3.88 9.47 4.21
N VAL A 95 -4.16 10.38 3.28
CA VAL A 95 -4.04 10.11 1.84
C VAL A 95 -2.90 10.95 1.30
N VAL A 96 -1.95 10.30 0.61
CA VAL A 96 -0.82 10.99 -0.03
C VAL A 96 -0.95 10.85 -1.53
N ASN A 97 -1.02 11.97 -2.23
CA ASN A 97 -1.12 11.99 -3.68
C ASN A 97 0.26 11.83 -4.34
N PHE A 98 0.33 10.94 -5.32
CA PHE A 98 1.49 10.73 -6.17
C PHE A 98 1.17 11.25 -7.57
N PRO A 99 1.94 12.19 -8.11
CA PRO A 99 1.65 12.75 -9.42
C PRO A 99 1.91 11.75 -10.53
N ILE A 100 1.11 11.82 -11.60
CA ILE A 100 1.36 11.10 -12.83
C ILE A 100 2.20 12.00 -13.73
N ILE A 101 3.38 11.53 -14.15
CA ILE A 101 4.25 12.27 -15.06
C ILE A 101 4.18 11.63 -16.45
N ASP A 102 4.71 10.44 -16.63
CA ASP A 102 4.68 9.71 -17.90
C ASP A 102 3.71 8.53 -17.87
N TYR A 103 3.48 7.96 -16.69
CA TYR A 103 2.59 6.85 -16.45
C TYR A 103 2.10 6.88 -15.00
N ASP A 104 0.99 6.18 -14.73
CA ASP A 104 0.52 6.01 -13.35
C ASP A 104 1.47 5.06 -12.62
N PRO A 105 2.16 5.50 -11.55
CA PRO A 105 3.10 4.63 -10.85
C PRO A 105 2.44 3.44 -10.16
N PHE A 106 1.11 3.44 -9.99
CA PHE A 106 0.35 2.35 -9.39
C PHE A 106 -0.37 1.48 -10.41
N PHE A 107 0.15 1.44 -11.64
CA PHE A 107 -0.39 0.65 -12.73
C PHE A 107 -0.37 -0.84 -12.40
N ASN A 108 -1.52 -1.50 -12.56
CA ASN A 108 -1.68 -2.94 -12.32
C ASN A 108 -1.62 -3.73 -13.63
N ILE A 109 -1.01 -4.92 -13.58
CA ILE A 109 -0.99 -5.87 -14.68
C ILE A 109 -2.06 -6.93 -14.42
N ASN A 110 -3.19 -6.86 -15.14
CA ASN A 110 -4.31 -7.79 -14.97
C ASN A 110 -4.55 -8.68 -16.20
N ASN A 111 -3.97 -8.34 -17.36
CA ASN A 111 -4.15 -9.05 -18.62
C ASN A 111 -2.95 -8.83 -19.54
N GLU A 112 -2.99 -9.44 -20.75
CA GLU A 112 -1.89 -9.34 -21.72
C GLU A 112 -1.67 -7.91 -22.23
N ASP A 113 -2.74 -7.13 -22.43
CA ASP A 113 -2.62 -5.74 -22.85
C ASP A 113 -1.90 -4.90 -21.79
N ASP A 114 -2.21 -5.13 -20.52
CA ASP A 114 -1.50 -4.48 -19.40
C ASP A 114 -0.05 -4.90 -19.36
N LEU A 115 0.26 -6.16 -19.64
CA LEU A 115 1.64 -6.64 -19.69
C LEU A 115 2.42 -5.95 -20.82
N PHE A 116 1.80 -5.76 -21.97
CA PHE A 116 2.40 -5.03 -23.09
C PHE A 116 2.70 -3.57 -22.70
N LYS A 117 1.75 -2.89 -22.07
CA LYS A 117 1.95 -1.52 -21.56
C LYS A 117 3.07 -1.47 -20.51
N ALA A 118 3.13 -2.46 -19.62
CA ALA A 118 4.19 -2.55 -18.62
C ALA A 118 5.57 -2.68 -19.28
N ARG A 119 5.68 -3.45 -20.36
CA ARG A 119 6.94 -3.57 -21.11
C ARG A 119 7.33 -2.25 -21.76
N GLU A 120 6.38 -1.51 -22.32
CA GLU A 120 6.65 -0.19 -22.87
C GLU A 120 7.12 0.79 -21.79
N ILE A 121 6.49 0.79 -20.63
CA ILE A 121 6.91 1.60 -19.48
C ILE A 121 8.34 1.23 -19.07
N HIS A 122 8.64 -0.05 -18.97
CA HIS A 122 9.97 -0.53 -18.60
C HIS A 122 11.04 -0.04 -19.57
N HIS A 123 10.76 -0.08 -20.88
CA HIS A 123 11.69 0.41 -21.90
C HIS A 123 11.87 1.92 -21.86
N SER A 124 10.89 2.67 -21.38
CA SER A 124 10.98 4.14 -21.26
C SER A 124 11.76 4.59 -20.02
N ILE A 125 11.89 3.73 -19.01
CA ILE A 125 12.61 4.05 -17.78
C ILE A 125 14.11 3.95 -18.02
N LYS A 126 14.84 5.06 -17.76
CA LYS A 126 16.30 5.06 -17.79
C LYS A 126 16.83 4.64 -16.42
N ILE A 127 17.61 3.56 -16.40
CA ILE A 127 18.27 3.10 -15.19
C ILE A 127 19.65 3.77 -15.11
N PRO A 128 19.99 4.45 -13.99
CA PRO A 128 21.31 5.08 -13.86
C PRO A 128 22.42 4.05 -14.04
N GLY A 129 23.40 4.38 -14.91
CA GLY A 129 24.53 3.51 -15.19
C GLY A 129 24.37 2.54 -16.37
N GLU A 130 23.22 2.51 -17.01
CA GLU A 130 23.03 1.77 -18.28
C GLU A 130 23.32 2.62 -19.50
#